data_5058baa4d9da49ae696588bc2b05c258
#
_entry.id   5058baa4d9da49ae696588bc2b05c258
#
_cell.length_a   1.000
_cell.length_b   1.000
_cell.length_c   1.000
_cell.angle_alpha   90.00
_cell.angle_beta   90.00
_cell.angle_gamma   90.00
#
_symmetry.space_group_name_H-M   'P 1'
#
loop_
_entity.id
_entity.type
_entity.pdbx_description
1 polymer ?
#
loop_
_entity_poly.entity_id
_entity_poly.type
_entity_poly.pdbx_seq_one_letter_code
_entity_poly.pdbx_strand_id
1 'polypeptide(L)'
;MATNSPVQIGILSPATSNRPHFKSLEGILPPGVSIAHEGLGLLGESYQDLAGKEDVIVARARELVKNQKVAGLMLTGGFVTLFNPGIEAKVAGATGLPVVSAISSATAALTRFGAKSVLLMTPFDRASDESIKTQVDKLGFTLHLGPTFDNRIPGTSLNLRI
;
A
#
# COMPACT_ATOMS: atom_id res chain seq x y z
N MET A 1 -32.19 4.45 -13.49
CA MET A 1 -31.11 3.73 -12.81
C MET A 1 -29.84 4.00 -13.59
N ALA A 2 -28.88 4.70 -13.00
CA ALA A 2 -27.59 4.94 -13.68
C ALA A 2 -26.87 3.59 -13.81
N THR A 3 -26.64 3.15 -15.03
CA THR A 3 -25.78 2.00 -15.30
C THR A 3 -24.35 2.41 -14.94
N ASN A 4 -23.92 2.11 -13.72
CA ASN A 4 -22.52 2.29 -13.34
C ASN A 4 -21.69 1.40 -14.26
N SER A 5 -20.93 2.03 -15.16
CA SER A 5 -19.92 1.30 -15.93
C SER A 5 -18.97 0.60 -14.96
N PRO A 6 -18.56 -0.64 -15.24
CA PRO A 6 -17.65 -1.36 -14.36
C PRO A 6 -16.35 -0.54 -14.17
N VAL A 7 -15.93 -0.39 -12.91
CA VAL A 7 -14.72 0.34 -12.53
C VAL A 7 -13.65 -0.67 -12.16
N GLN A 8 -12.46 -0.54 -12.73
CA GLN A 8 -11.32 -1.37 -12.37
C GLN A 8 -10.28 -0.51 -11.62
N ILE A 9 -9.77 -1.03 -10.50
CA ILE A 9 -8.71 -0.41 -9.68
C ILE A 9 -7.43 -1.20 -9.89
N GLY A 10 -6.35 -0.51 -10.22
CA GLY A 10 -5.03 -1.13 -10.32
C GLY A 10 -4.38 -1.22 -8.94
N ILE A 11 -3.93 -2.41 -8.54
CA ILE A 11 -3.16 -2.63 -7.32
C ILE A 11 -1.72 -2.97 -7.68
N LEU A 12 -0.77 -2.16 -7.20
CA LEU A 12 0.66 -2.43 -7.27
C LEU A 12 1.14 -2.94 -5.91
N SER A 13 1.68 -4.15 -5.91
CA SER A 13 2.14 -4.84 -4.70
C SER A 13 3.66 -5.04 -4.75
N PRO A 14 4.41 -4.85 -3.66
CA PRO A 14 5.85 -5.09 -3.65
C PRO A 14 6.23 -6.56 -3.87
N ALA A 15 5.30 -7.47 -3.61
CA ALA A 15 5.50 -8.90 -3.84
C ALA A 15 5.48 -9.26 -5.34
N THR A 16 5.79 -10.50 -5.66
CA THR A 16 5.59 -11.06 -6.99
C THR A 16 4.10 -11.21 -7.31
N SER A 17 3.76 -11.29 -8.60
CA SER A 17 2.40 -11.53 -9.09
C SER A 17 1.79 -12.79 -8.47
N ASN A 18 0.46 -12.87 -8.44
CA ASN A 18 -0.30 -14.04 -7.98
C ASN A 18 -0.37 -14.25 -6.47
N ARG A 19 -0.84 -13.24 -5.74
CA ARG A 19 -1.22 -13.41 -4.34
C ARG A 19 -2.72 -13.73 -4.23
N PRO A 20 -3.11 -14.93 -3.80
CA PRO A 20 -4.52 -15.34 -3.73
C PRO A 20 -5.41 -14.43 -2.89
N HIS A 21 -4.84 -13.76 -1.87
CA HIS A 21 -5.58 -12.85 -1.00
C HIS A 21 -6.12 -11.60 -1.71
N PHE A 22 -5.51 -11.15 -2.82
CA PHE A 22 -6.09 -10.05 -3.59
C PHE A 22 -7.39 -10.46 -4.29
N LYS A 23 -7.51 -11.73 -4.67
CA LYS A 23 -8.75 -12.28 -5.22
C LYS A 23 -9.87 -12.28 -4.18
N SER A 24 -9.55 -12.51 -2.91
CA SER A 24 -10.51 -12.46 -1.81
C SER A 24 -11.06 -11.05 -1.56
N LEU A 25 -10.29 -9.99 -1.90
CA LEU A 25 -10.78 -8.61 -1.79
C LEU A 25 -11.96 -8.34 -2.73
N GLU A 26 -12.04 -9.00 -3.88
CA GLU A 26 -13.15 -8.81 -4.83
C GLU A 26 -14.51 -9.13 -4.20
N GLY A 27 -14.54 -10.07 -3.23
CA GLY A 27 -15.76 -10.43 -2.52
C GLY A 27 -16.33 -9.37 -1.58
N ILE A 28 -15.55 -8.35 -1.24
CA ILE A 28 -15.96 -7.24 -0.35
C ILE A 28 -16.05 -5.89 -1.07
N LEU A 29 -15.73 -5.85 -2.36
CA LEU A 29 -15.85 -4.64 -3.17
C LEU A 29 -17.33 -4.36 -3.51
N PRO A 30 -17.68 -3.08 -3.71
CA PRO A 30 -19.00 -2.74 -4.23
C PRO A 30 -19.27 -3.41 -5.58
N PRO A 31 -20.54 -3.74 -5.90
CA PRO A 31 -20.90 -4.27 -7.20
C PRO A 31 -20.38 -3.39 -8.35
N GLY A 32 -19.81 -4.02 -9.36
CA GLY A 32 -19.24 -3.31 -10.53
C GLY A 32 -17.81 -2.81 -10.33
N VAL A 33 -17.17 -3.07 -9.17
CA VAL A 33 -15.75 -2.78 -8.95
C VAL A 33 -14.93 -4.07 -9.07
N SER A 34 -13.84 -4.02 -9.79
CA SER A 34 -12.89 -5.12 -9.96
C SER A 34 -11.44 -4.68 -9.72
N ILE A 35 -10.53 -5.62 -9.60
CA ILE A 35 -9.11 -5.37 -9.35
C ILE A 35 -8.27 -5.87 -10.52
N ALA A 36 -7.31 -5.03 -10.95
CA ALA A 36 -6.16 -5.43 -11.75
C ALA A 36 -4.92 -5.43 -10.84
N HIS A 37 -4.30 -6.58 -10.64
CA HIS A 37 -3.15 -6.71 -9.75
C HIS A 37 -1.85 -6.84 -10.54
N GLU A 38 -0.86 -6.02 -10.18
CA GLU A 38 0.51 -6.07 -10.68
C GLU A 38 1.49 -6.28 -9.52
N GLY A 39 2.27 -7.34 -9.61
CA GLY A 39 3.36 -7.61 -8.67
C GLY A 39 4.64 -6.92 -9.12
N LEU A 40 5.22 -6.11 -8.25
CA LEU A 40 6.45 -5.38 -8.53
C LEU A 40 7.72 -6.27 -8.46
N GLY A 41 7.65 -7.39 -7.73
CA GLY A 41 8.79 -8.29 -7.53
C GLY A 41 9.96 -7.64 -6.77
N LEU A 42 9.67 -6.68 -5.90
CA LEU A 42 10.68 -5.89 -5.19
C LEU A 42 11.01 -6.39 -3.78
N LEU A 43 10.24 -7.36 -3.27
CA LEU A 43 10.56 -7.96 -1.97
C LEU A 43 11.73 -8.93 -2.13
N GLY A 44 12.86 -8.55 -1.53
CA GLY A 44 14.04 -9.37 -1.39
C GLY A 44 14.12 -10.02 -0.01
N GLU A 45 15.31 -10.02 0.57
CA GLU A 45 15.56 -10.55 1.91
C GLU A 45 15.18 -9.57 3.02
N SER A 46 15.05 -8.28 2.69
CA SER A 46 14.72 -7.20 3.62
C SER A 46 13.70 -6.24 3.03
N TYR A 47 12.94 -5.57 3.91
CA TYR A 47 12.06 -4.47 3.50
C TYR A 47 12.83 -3.25 3.00
N GLN A 48 14.11 -3.07 3.42
CA GLN A 48 15.00 -2.02 2.91
C GLN A 48 15.29 -2.16 1.41
N ASP A 49 15.13 -3.35 0.84
CA ASP A 49 15.29 -3.58 -0.61
C ASP A 49 14.29 -2.79 -1.45
N LEU A 50 13.22 -2.28 -0.82
CA LEU A 50 12.24 -1.40 -1.44
C LEU A 50 12.74 0.05 -1.62
N ALA A 51 13.83 0.45 -0.96
CA ALA A 51 14.35 1.81 -1.04
C ALA A 51 14.93 2.12 -2.42
N GLY A 52 14.67 3.36 -2.92
CA GLY A 52 15.20 3.84 -4.19
C GLY A 52 14.66 3.09 -5.42
N LYS A 53 13.45 2.54 -5.32
CA LYS A 53 12.81 1.78 -6.41
C LYS A 53 11.74 2.59 -7.18
N GLU A 54 11.74 3.91 -7.03
CA GLU A 54 10.71 4.76 -7.62
C GLU A 54 10.57 4.55 -9.13
N ASP A 55 11.69 4.46 -9.86
CA ASP A 55 11.66 4.30 -11.32
C ASP A 55 11.03 2.98 -11.75
N VAL A 56 11.31 1.91 -11.01
CA VAL A 56 10.70 0.59 -11.26
C VAL A 56 9.20 0.64 -10.98
N ILE A 57 8.80 1.25 -9.85
CA ILE A 57 7.39 1.39 -9.46
C ILE A 57 6.63 2.21 -10.52
N VAL A 58 7.19 3.33 -10.95
CA VAL A 58 6.59 4.19 -11.99
C VAL A 58 6.48 3.46 -13.32
N ALA A 59 7.53 2.73 -13.75
CA ALA A 59 7.51 1.96 -14.99
C ALA A 59 6.40 0.89 -14.97
N ARG A 60 6.28 0.14 -13.88
CA ARG A 60 5.24 -0.88 -13.71
C ARG A 60 3.83 -0.29 -13.64
N ALA A 61 3.67 0.88 -13.00
CA ALA A 61 2.40 1.58 -12.99
C ALA A 61 1.96 1.98 -14.42
N ARG A 62 2.87 2.53 -15.21
CA ARG A 62 2.60 2.86 -16.64
C ARG A 62 2.23 1.62 -17.46
N GLU A 63 2.93 0.52 -17.25
CA GLU A 63 2.66 -0.75 -17.93
C GLU A 63 1.27 -1.28 -17.58
N LEU A 64 0.90 -1.27 -16.29
CA LEU A 64 -0.43 -1.66 -15.83
C LEU A 64 -1.52 -0.80 -16.50
N VAL A 65 -1.38 0.53 -16.47
CA VAL A 65 -2.35 1.46 -17.07
C VAL A 65 -2.45 1.28 -18.59
N LYS A 66 -1.34 0.98 -19.26
CA LYS A 66 -1.33 0.70 -20.71
C LYS A 66 -2.08 -0.58 -21.05
N ASN A 67 -1.95 -1.61 -20.23
CA ASN A 67 -2.49 -2.95 -20.49
C ASN A 67 -3.91 -3.16 -19.92
N GLN A 68 -4.30 -2.35 -18.94
CA GLN A 68 -5.56 -2.46 -18.21
C GLN A 68 -6.26 -1.09 -18.14
N LYS A 69 -7.57 -1.07 -18.37
CA LYS A 69 -8.37 0.15 -18.27
C LYS A 69 -8.74 0.41 -16.81
N VAL A 70 -7.79 0.89 -16.01
CA VAL A 70 -8.00 1.19 -14.60
C VAL A 70 -8.40 2.65 -14.38
N ALA A 71 -9.23 2.92 -13.38
CA ALA A 71 -9.70 4.26 -13.03
C ALA A 71 -8.83 4.95 -11.96
N GLY A 72 -7.98 4.18 -11.27
CA GLY A 72 -7.07 4.66 -10.25
C GLY A 72 -6.12 3.57 -9.81
N LEU A 73 -5.11 3.95 -9.04
CA LEU A 73 -4.05 3.04 -8.59
C LEU A 73 -3.94 3.04 -7.06
N MET A 74 -3.64 1.87 -6.51
CA MET A 74 -3.34 1.69 -5.10
C MET A 74 -1.96 1.04 -4.94
N LEU A 75 -1.08 1.69 -4.19
CA LEU A 75 0.21 1.13 -3.76
C LEU A 75 0.00 0.39 -2.44
N THR A 76 0.15 -0.93 -2.46
CA THR A 76 0.03 -1.74 -1.25
C THR A 76 1.38 -1.98 -0.58
N GLY A 77 1.33 -2.34 0.72
CA GLY A 77 2.53 -2.48 1.52
C GLY A 77 3.07 -1.12 1.98
N GLY A 78 2.86 -0.77 3.26
CA GLY A 78 3.26 0.54 3.81
C GLY A 78 4.71 0.91 3.56
N PHE A 79 5.59 -0.08 3.48
CA PHE A 79 7.02 0.13 3.19
C PHE A 79 7.32 0.66 1.79
N VAL A 80 6.44 0.45 0.79
CA VAL A 80 6.63 1.02 -0.55
C VAL A 80 6.69 2.54 -0.46
N THR A 81 5.76 3.15 0.26
CA THR A 81 5.72 4.61 0.48
C THR A 81 6.74 5.08 1.50
N LEU A 82 6.98 4.28 2.54
CA LEU A 82 7.95 4.59 3.59
C LEU A 82 9.37 4.77 3.03
N PHE A 83 9.80 3.86 2.16
CA PHE A 83 11.14 3.87 1.59
C PHE A 83 11.25 4.64 0.25
N ASN A 84 10.12 5.10 -0.30
CA ASN A 84 10.09 5.91 -1.51
C ASN A 84 9.18 7.14 -1.30
N PRO A 85 9.65 8.14 -0.53
CA PRO A 85 8.86 9.34 -0.25
C PRO A 85 8.41 10.05 -1.52
N GLY A 86 7.14 10.45 -1.59
CA GLY A 86 6.57 11.12 -2.77
C GLY A 86 6.21 10.21 -3.93
N ILE A 87 6.31 8.89 -3.79
CA ILE A 87 6.03 7.92 -4.87
C ILE A 87 4.60 8.04 -5.40
N GLU A 88 3.60 8.34 -4.55
CA GLU A 88 2.22 8.54 -5.00
C GLU A 88 2.13 9.66 -6.03
N ALA A 89 2.75 10.82 -5.74
CA ALA A 89 2.76 11.96 -6.65
C ALA A 89 3.52 11.65 -7.95
N LYS A 90 4.65 10.93 -7.86
CA LYS A 90 5.42 10.49 -9.04
C LYS A 90 4.60 9.56 -9.94
N VAL A 91 3.91 8.58 -9.34
CA VAL A 91 3.06 7.64 -10.09
C VAL A 91 1.85 8.37 -10.69
N ALA A 92 1.18 9.25 -9.90
CA ALA A 92 0.06 10.04 -10.40
C ALA A 92 0.46 10.93 -11.59
N GLY A 93 1.57 11.64 -11.48
CA GLY A 93 2.11 12.46 -12.58
C GLY A 93 2.48 11.64 -13.82
N ALA A 94 2.97 10.41 -13.63
CA ALA A 94 3.40 9.54 -14.72
C ALA A 94 2.25 8.82 -15.44
N THR A 95 1.10 8.64 -14.76
CA THR A 95 -0.05 7.87 -15.28
C THR A 95 -1.27 8.74 -15.58
N GLY A 96 -1.34 9.95 -15.00
CA GLY A 96 -2.51 10.82 -15.09
C GLY A 96 -3.70 10.33 -14.27
N LEU A 97 -3.52 9.33 -13.40
CA LEU A 97 -4.58 8.72 -12.60
C LEU A 97 -4.45 9.08 -11.10
N PRO A 98 -5.56 9.07 -10.36
CA PRO A 98 -5.49 9.17 -8.90
C PRO A 98 -4.75 7.98 -8.31
N VAL A 99 -3.88 8.25 -7.34
CA VAL A 99 -3.06 7.24 -6.67
C VAL A 99 -3.22 7.38 -5.17
N VAL A 100 -3.40 6.25 -4.49
CA VAL A 100 -3.41 6.16 -3.03
C VAL A 100 -2.46 5.07 -2.56
N SER A 101 -2.02 5.16 -1.32
CA SER A 101 -1.27 4.09 -0.66
C SER A 101 -1.99 3.57 0.58
N ALA A 102 -1.48 2.49 1.16
CA ALA A 102 -1.97 2.00 2.44
C ALA A 102 -1.86 3.06 3.55
N ILE A 103 -0.77 3.83 3.58
CA ILE A 103 -0.56 4.89 4.60
C ILE A 103 -1.48 6.08 4.35
N SER A 104 -1.54 6.60 3.13
CA SER A 104 -2.40 7.76 2.82
C SER A 104 -3.89 7.43 3.01
N SER A 105 -4.32 6.22 2.66
CA SER A 105 -5.69 5.77 2.88
C SER A 105 -6.03 5.64 4.37
N ALA A 106 -5.13 5.06 5.17
CA ALA A 106 -5.31 4.93 6.61
C ALA A 106 -5.37 6.32 7.28
N THR A 107 -4.47 7.23 6.93
CA THR A 107 -4.47 8.59 7.50
C THR A 107 -5.69 9.40 7.08
N ALA A 108 -6.17 9.26 5.84
CA ALA A 108 -7.43 9.87 5.40
C ALA A 108 -8.63 9.36 6.21
N ALA A 109 -8.70 8.05 6.46
CA ALA A 109 -9.74 7.47 7.30
C ALA A 109 -9.66 7.97 8.75
N LEU A 110 -8.48 7.99 9.37
CA LEU A 110 -8.26 8.52 10.71
C LEU A 110 -8.70 9.99 10.82
N THR A 111 -8.35 10.80 9.83
CA THR A 111 -8.78 12.20 9.74
C THR A 111 -10.31 12.30 9.69
N ARG A 112 -10.95 11.49 8.86
CA ARG A 112 -12.41 11.48 8.71
C ARG A 112 -13.13 11.08 10.00
N PHE A 113 -12.54 10.21 10.81
CA PHE A 113 -13.05 9.83 12.14
C PHE A 113 -12.68 10.82 13.24
N GLY A 114 -11.93 11.88 12.95
CA GLY A 114 -11.47 12.85 13.95
C GLY A 114 -10.46 12.28 14.93
N ALA A 115 -9.79 11.18 14.59
CA ALA A 115 -8.78 10.57 15.43
C ALA A 115 -7.62 11.56 15.69
N LYS A 116 -7.13 11.59 16.92
CA LYS A 116 -5.96 12.38 17.32
C LYS A 116 -4.83 11.50 17.83
N SER A 117 -5.20 10.38 18.44
CA SER A 117 -4.29 9.42 19.05
C SER A 117 -4.57 8.04 18.50
N VAL A 118 -3.54 7.33 18.08
CA VAL A 118 -3.63 6.05 17.37
C VAL A 118 -2.65 5.06 17.98
N LEU A 119 -3.08 3.84 18.24
CA LEU A 119 -2.20 2.73 18.59
C LEU A 119 -1.80 1.99 17.31
N LEU A 120 -0.50 1.96 17.03
CA LEU A 120 0.07 1.17 15.93
C LEU A 120 0.49 -0.21 16.45
N MET A 121 -0.06 -1.25 15.85
CA MET A 121 0.36 -2.63 16.07
C MET A 121 0.70 -3.25 14.72
N THR A 122 1.93 -3.69 14.55
CA THR A 122 2.41 -4.32 13.32
C THR A 122 3.15 -5.62 13.64
N PRO A 123 3.35 -6.49 12.68
CA PRO A 123 4.22 -7.66 12.84
C PRO A 123 5.71 -7.33 12.62
N PHE A 124 6.09 -6.06 12.59
CA PHE A 124 7.43 -5.61 12.24
C PHE A 124 8.32 -5.39 13.46
N ASP A 125 9.60 -5.17 13.22
CA ASP A 125 10.54 -4.79 14.27
C ASP A 125 10.35 -3.33 14.72
N ARG A 126 10.92 -2.99 15.88
CA ARG A 126 10.81 -1.66 16.47
C ARG A 126 11.32 -0.55 15.53
N ALA A 127 12.41 -0.77 14.80
CA ALA A 127 12.97 0.24 13.91
C ALA A 127 12.01 0.59 12.76
N SER A 128 11.34 -0.42 12.20
CA SER A 128 10.29 -0.25 11.21
C SER A 128 9.09 0.52 11.75
N ASP A 129 8.63 0.17 12.96
CA ASP A 129 7.51 0.86 13.63
C ASP A 129 7.84 2.32 13.94
N GLU A 130 9.06 2.63 14.43
CA GLU A 130 9.50 4.00 14.65
C GLU A 130 9.58 4.81 13.35
N SER A 131 9.95 4.18 12.25
CA SER A 131 9.95 4.82 10.94
C SER A 131 8.52 5.17 10.49
N ILE A 132 7.56 4.27 10.68
CA ILE A 132 6.14 4.52 10.42
C ILE A 132 5.64 5.65 11.33
N LYS A 133 5.94 5.57 12.63
CA LYS A 133 5.57 6.58 13.61
C LYS A 133 6.04 7.97 13.19
N THR A 134 7.32 8.09 12.80
CA THR A 134 7.92 9.37 12.39
C THR A 134 7.16 9.99 11.20
N GLN A 135 6.67 9.18 10.27
CA GLN A 135 5.90 9.70 9.14
C GLN A 135 4.47 10.08 9.53
N VAL A 136 3.81 9.27 10.33
CA VAL A 136 2.42 9.50 10.74
C VAL A 136 2.31 10.68 11.71
N ASP A 137 3.29 10.87 12.61
CA ASP A 137 3.36 12.04 13.49
C ASP A 137 3.44 13.36 12.69
N LYS A 138 4.16 13.37 11.55
CA LYS A 138 4.22 14.55 10.66
C LYS A 138 2.87 14.91 10.04
N LEU A 139 1.93 13.98 10.02
CA LEU A 139 0.57 14.20 9.52
C LEU A 139 -0.40 14.68 10.61
N GLY A 140 0.10 14.96 11.82
CA GLY A 140 -0.67 15.55 12.92
C GLY A 140 -1.38 14.54 13.82
N PHE A 141 -1.00 13.26 13.77
CA PHE A 141 -1.49 12.24 14.69
C PHE A 141 -0.45 11.97 15.79
N THR A 142 -0.92 11.65 17.00
CA THR A 142 -0.06 11.10 18.04
C THR A 142 -0.08 9.58 17.95
N LEU A 143 1.03 8.99 17.50
CA LEU A 143 1.13 7.53 17.33
C LEU A 143 1.79 6.89 18.55
N HIS A 144 1.09 5.95 19.18
CA HIS A 144 1.62 5.07 20.23
C HIS A 144 2.00 3.73 19.61
N LEU A 145 3.20 3.25 19.95
CA LEU A 145 3.66 1.94 19.48
C LEU A 145 3.22 0.86 20.45
N GLY A 146 2.61 -0.18 19.93
CA GLY A 146 2.29 -1.40 20.66
C GLY A 146 3.51 -2.30 20.90
N PRO A 147 3.29 -3.55 21.34
CA PRO A 147 4.33 -4.56 21.41
C PRO A 147 5.00 -4.80 20.06
N THR A 148 6.30 -5.03 20.07
CA THR A 148 7.06 -5.33 18.84
C THR A 148 7.20 -6.83 18.62
N PHE A 149 7.14 -7.20 17.36
CA PHE A 149 7.51 -8.53 16.88
C PHE A 149 8.86 -8.39 16.18
N ASP A 150 9.82 -9.26 16.45
CA ASP A 150 11.12 -9.24 15.75
C ASP A 150 10.99 -9.98 14.40
N ASN A 151 10.28 -9.37 13.47
CA ASN A 151 10.03 -9.94 12.16
C ASN A 151 10.59 -9.05 11.07
N ARG A 152 11.85 -9.30 10.70
CA ARG A 152 12.59 -8.55 9.68
C ARG A 152 12.49 -9.17 8.29
N ILE A 153 12.02 -10.40 8.20
CA ILE A 153 11.99 -11.17 6.96
C ILE A 153 10.63 -11.05 6.31
N PRO A 154 10.53 -10.52 5.07
CA PRO A 154 9.27 -10.41 4.36
C PRO A 154 8.53 -11.76 4.25
N GLY A 155 7.25 -11.77 4.56
CA GLY A 155 6.39 -12.94 4.46
C GLY A 155 6.35 -13.85 5.69
N THR A 156 7.24 -13.70 6.65
CA THR A 156 7.22 -14.52 7.89
C THR A 156 6.09 -14.12 8.83
N SER A 157 5.62 -12.87 8.75
CA SER A 157 4.46 -12.38 9.50
C SER A 157 3.17 -13.18 9.26
N LEU A 158 3.06 -13.84 8.12
CA LEU A 158 1.89 -14.67 7.79
C LEU A 158 1.88 -16.01 8.54
N ASN A 159 2.99 -16.36 9.18
CA ASN A 159 3.14 -17.59 9.96
C ASN A 159 2.94 -17.38 11.46
N LEU A 160 2.68 -16.16 11.91
CA LEU A 160 2.33 -15.90 13.30
C LEU A 160 0.99 -16.58 13.59
N ARG A 161 1.03 -17.70 14.30
CA ARG A 161 -0.17 -18.31 14.89
C ARG A 161 -0.54 -17.48 16.11
N ILE A 162 -1.73 -16.92 16.08
CA ILE A 162 -2.37 -16.29 17.24
C ILE A 162 -2.84 -17.38 18.19
#